data_f6539b39b868dd6c9be1a5f8105bf964
#
_entry.id   f6539b39b868dd6c9be1a5f8105bf964
#
_cell.length_a   1.000
_cell.length_b   1.000
_cell.length_c   1.000
_cell.angle_alpha   90.00
_cell.angle_beta   90.00
_cell.angle_gamma   90.00
#
_symmetry.space_group_name_H-M   'P 1'
#
loop_
_entity.id
_entity.type
_entity.pdbx_description
1 polymer ?
#
loop_
_entity_poly.entity_id
_entity_poly.type
_entity_poly.pdbx_seq_one_letter_code
_entity_poly.pdbx_strand_id
1 'polypeptide(L)'
;MQRVLAERLWTALGGQAERLSHLAPRSEGSLPSAFFVTELAAASIASAGLALGEWLEPEGGTATSMVVDRRLASFWFSTSLRPQGWTVPDLWDAIAGNYRTRDGWIRLHTNAPHHRAAALRVLGVENQRDQVASAVAGWAAGELELAIVREGGCAAEMRSWDAWKQHPQGIAVARETLVLRDIQLVSGPSLDIEIDRERPLAGLRVLDLTRVLAGPVATRFLAGFGAEVLRIDPPDWDEPGVVPEVTLGKQCARLDLRQPAGRERFQALLASADVLVHGYRADALERLGFGADVRRTIAPGLVDVSLNAYGWSGPWCERRGFDSLVQMSSGIAEAGRVWRGEEKPVPLPVQALDH
;
A
#
# COMPACT_ATOMS: atom_id res chain seq x y z
N MET A 1 23.89 0.99 3.54
CA MET A 1 22.59 0.37 3.22
C MET A 1 21.53 1.38 2.82
N GLN A 2 21.23 2.41 3.64
CA GLN A 2 20.23 3.46 3.32
C GLN A 2 20.45 4.10 1.94
N ARG A 3 21.66 4.51 1.61
CA ARG A 3 21.98 5.13 0.30
C ARG A 3 21.69 4.17 -0.87
N VAL A 4 22.00 2.90 -0.73
CA VAL A 4 21.73 1.88 -1.77
C VAL A 4 20.24 1.70 -1.99
N LEU A 5 19.44 1.67 -0.91
CA LEU A 5 17.98 1.57 -1.03
C LEU A 5 17.38 2.84 -1.64
N ALA A 6 17.83 4.02 -1.21
CA ALA A 6 17.38 5.29 -1.78
C ALA A 6 17.72 5.39 -3.28
N GLU A 7 18.91 4.96 -3.70
CA GLU A 7 19.31 4.90 -5.10
C GLU A 7 18.40 3.97 -5.91
N ARG A 8 18.13 2.76 -5.39
CA ARG A 8 17.24 1.80 -6.08
C ARG A 8 15.82 2.33 -6.23
N LEU A 9 15.25 2.92 -5.18
CA LEU A 9 13.90 3.49 -5.24
C LEU A 9 13.87 4.70 -6.18
N TRP A 10 14.80 5.64 -6.01
CA TRP A 10 14.85 6.87 -6.78
C TRP A 10 15.06 6.63 -8.28
N THR A 11 16.00 5.76 -8.65
CA THR A 11 16.22 5.41 -10.05
C THR A 11 15.10 4.60 -10.67
N ALA A 12 14.42 3.73 -9.89
CA ALA A 12 13.22 3.04 -10.35
C ALA A 12 12.06 4.00 -10.68
N LEU A 13 11.98 5.13 -9.97
CA LEU A 13 11.05 6.22 -10.27
C LEU A 13 11.51 7.09 -11.46
N GLY A 14 12.71 6.87 -11.98
CA GLY A 14 13.31 7.63 -13.10
C GLY A 14 14.08 8.85 -12.66
N GLY A 15 14.36 8.99 -11.36
CA GLY A 15 15.17 10.07 -10.83
C GLY A 15 16.67 9.90 -11.16
N GLN A 16 17.37 11.00 -11.29
CA GLN A 16 18.80 11.04 -11.58
C GLN A 16 19.63 10.75 -10.33
N ALA A 17 20.61 9.83 -10.42
CA ALA A 17 21.41 9.38 -9.29
C ALA A 17 22.22 10.51 -8.62
N GLU A 18 22.59 11.54 -9.38
CA GLU A 18 23.33 12.72 -8.90
C GLU A 18 22.57 13.47 -7.82
N ARG A 19 21.23 13.46 -7.86
CA ARG A 19 20.35 14.10 -6.85
C ARG A 19 20.52 13.52 -5.44
N LEU A 20 20.99 12.28 -5.34
CA LEU A 20 21.27 11.64 -4.05
C LEU A 20 22.40 12.32 -3.26
N SER A 21 23.22 13.15 -3.90
CA SER A 21 24.22 13.97 -3.23
C SER A 21 23.61 15.08 -2.35
N HIS A 22 22.35 15.46 -2.59
CA HIS A 22 21.61 16.44 -1.81
C HIS A 22 20.88 15.86 -0.62
N LEU A 23 20.97 14.54 -0.40
CA LEU A 23 20.38 13.88 0.78
C LEU A 23 21.34 13.88 1.95
N ALA A 24 20.90 14.41 3.07
CA ALA A 24 21.57 14.35 4.37
C ALA A 24 20.75 13.51 5.33
N PRO A 25 21.19 12.31 5.74
CA PRO A 25 20.53 11.55 6.81
C PRO A 25 20.77 12.21 8.16
N ARG A 26 19.74 12.19 8.99
CA ARG A 26 19.79 12.68 10.36
C ARG A 26 19.31 11.61 11.33
N SER A 27 19.77 11.69 12.57
CA SER A 27 19.45 10.78 13.67
C SER A 27 20.01 9.36 13.48
N GLU A 28 20.07 8.64 14.59
CA GLU A 28 20.58 7.27 14.68
C GLU A 28 19.50 6.33 15.21
N GLY A 29 19.80 5.04 15.24
CA GLY A 29 18.90 3.98 15.68
C GLY A 29 18.25 3.24 14.53
N SER A 30 17.71 2.07 14.85
CA SER A 30 16.98 1.23 13.91
C SER A 30 15.90 0.43 14.64
N LEU A 31 14.82 0.10 13.91
CA LEU A 31 13.82 -0.82 14.40
C LEU A 31 14.40 -2.24 14.44
N PRO A 32 14.15 -3.01 15.50
CA PRO A 32 14.65 -4.39 15.63
C PRO A 32 13.94 -5.31 14.64
N SER A 33 14.67 -5.79 13.63
CA SER A 33 14.14 -6.64 12.57
C SER A 33 15.25 -7.45 11.89
N ALA A 34 14.89 -8.58 11.29
CA ALA A 34 15.75 -9.32 10.37
C ALA A 34 16.06 -8.53 9.08
N PHE A 35 15.32 -7.45 8.81
CA PHE A 35 15.41 -6.64 7.60
C PHE A 35 15.73 -5.18 7.94
N PHE A 36 16.27 -4.46 6.98
CA PHE A 36 16.63 -3.04 7.12
C PHE A 36 15.42 -2.10 7.01
N VAL A 37 14.45 -2.25 7.92
CA VAL A 37 13.16 -1.54 7.88
C VAL A 37 13.33 -0.02 8.03
N THR A 38 14.20 0.43 8.96
CA THR A 38 14.49 1.86 9.13
C THR A 38 15.15 2.46 7.89
N GLU A 39 16.04 1.72 7.26
CA GLU A 39 16.69 2.14 6.03
C GLU A 39 15.69 2.23 4.86
N LEU A 40 14.74 1.30 4.79
CA LEU A 40 13.67 1.34 3.80
C LEU A 40 12.76 2.56 4.04
N ALA A 41 12.35 2.80 5.28
CA ALA A 41 11.54 3.96 5.64
C ALA A 41 12.24 5.28 5.28
N ALA A 42 13.52 5.41 5.66
CA ALA A 42 14.28 6.60 5.34
C ALA A 42 14.50 6.78 3.82
N ALA A 43 14.68 5.68 3.08
CA ALA A 43 14.86 5.72 1.63
C ALA A 43 13.56 6.09 0.89
N SER A 44 12.41 5.57 1.35
CA SER A 44 11.09 5.90 0.81
C SER A 44 10.79 7.40 0.99
N ILE A 45 10.91 7.91 2.22
CA ILE A 45 10.73 9.34 2.52
C ILE A 45 11.74 10.21 1.75
N ALA A 46 12.99 9.74 1.61
CA ALA A 46 14.01 10.45 0.84
C ALA A 46 13.62 10.58 -0.64
N SER A 47 13.10 9.51 -1.25
CA SER A 47 12.68 9.54 -2.67
C SER A 47 11.52 10.50 -2.89
N ALA A 48 10.52 10.50 -2.00
CA ALA A 48 9.42 11.45 -2.04
C ALA A 48 9.91 12.90 -1.83
N GLY A 49 10.85 13.11 -0.89
CA GLY A 49 11.47 14.41 -0.65
C GLY A 49 12.28 14.93 -1.84
N LEU A 50 13.04 14.05 -2.52
CA LEU A 50 13.78 14.43 -3.74
C LEU A 50 12.81 14.87 -4.86
N ALA A 51 11.70 14.15 -5.05
CA ALA A 51 10.69 14.54 -6.03
C ALA A 51 10.08 15.91 -5.73
N LEU A 52 9.78 16.19 -4.46
CA LEU A 52 9.34 17.52 -4.03
C LEU A 52 10.44 18.59 -4.23
N GLY A 53 11.70 18.24 -3.97
CA GLY A 53 12.83 19.12 -4.23
C GLY A 53 12.95 19.51 -5.70
N GLU A 54 12.83 18.55 -6.61
CA GLU A 54 12.82 18.81 -8.07
C GLU A 54 11.61 19.67 -8.48
N TRP A 55 10.44 19.39 -7.92
CA TRP A 55 9.22 20.18 -8.17
C TRP A 55 9.38 21.65 -7.76
N LEU A 56 10.09 21.92 -6.66
CA LEU A 56 10.32 23.25 -6.12
C LEU A 56 11.43 24.03 -6.81
N GLU A 57 12.21 23.38 -7.66
CA GLU A 57 13.36 24.02 -8.32
C GLU A 57 12.89 24.81 -9.55
N PRO A 58 13.18 26.10 -9.61
CA PRO A 58 13.01 26.86 -10.85
C PRO A 58 13.98 26.34 -11.92
N GLU A 59 13.62 26.50 -13.19
CA GLU A 59 14.52 26.16 -14.30
C GLU A 59 15.89 26.83 -14.12
N GLY A 60 16.96 26.01 -14.10
CA GLY A 60 18.33 26.48 -13.88
C GLY A 60 18.67 26.90 -12.45
N GLY A 61 17.81 26.57 -11.48
CA GLY A 61 18.01 26.87 -10.07
C GLY A 61 19.00 25.95 -9.37
N THR A 62 19.32 26.29 -8.11
CA THR A 62 20.18 25.45 -7.26
C THR A 62 19.36 24.32 -6.65
N ALA A 63 19.90 23.10 -6.71
CA ALA A 63 19.26 21.92 -6.15
C ALA A 63 18.99 22.06 -4.64
N THR A 64 17.77 21.70 -4.25
CA THR A 64 17.31 21.78 -2.85
C THR A 64 17.96 20.68 -2.00
N SER A 65 18.61 21.06 -0.90
CA SER A 65 19.13 20.08 0.07
C SER A 65 17.99 19.47 0.88
N MET A 66 18.01 18.14 1.03
CA MET A 66 16.98 17.36 1.71
C MET A 66 17.55 16.68 2.95
N VAL A 67 16.94 16.92 4.11
CA VAL A 67 17.28 16.25 5.37
C VAL A 67 16.20 15.22 5.72
N VAL A 68 16.61 13.97 5.90
CA VAL A 68 15.72 12.87 6.29
C VAL A 68 16.06 12.38 7.69
N ASP A 69 15.13 12.58 8.63
CA ASP A 69 15.26 12.03 9.98
C ASP A 69 14.80 10.57 10.00
N ARG A 70 15.73 9.65 10.26
CA ARG A 70 15.52 8.20 10.26
C ARG A 70 14.51 7.73 11.29
N ARG A 71 14.46 8.39 12.47
CA ARG A 71 13.51 8.03 13.55
C ARG A 71 12.11 8.45 13.16
N LEU A 72 11.95 9.67 12.63
CA LEU A 72 10.64 10.15 12.17
C LEU A 72 10.12 9.31 11.01
N ALA A 73 10.99 8.93 10.06
CA ALA A 73 10.63 8.01 8.98
C ALA A 73 10.16 6.65 9.51
N SER A 74 10.85 6.08 10.52
CA SER A 74 10.44 4.83 11.16
C SER A 74 9.09 4.95 11.89
N PHE A 75 8.82 6.10 12.54
CA PHE A 75 7.53 6.36 13.19
C PHE A 75 6.41 6.57 12.18
N TRP A 76 6.69 7.18 11.05
CA TRP A 76 5.73 7.31 9.95
C TRP A 76 5.27 5.94 9.44
N PHE A 77 6.14 4.95 9.40
CA PHE A 77 5.83 3.56 9.01
C PHE A 77 5.02 2.79 10.07
N SER A 78 4.70 3.40 11.20
CA SER A 78 3.82 2.85 12.23
C SER A 78 2.51 3.65 12.29
N THR A 79 2.42 4.62 13.19
CA THR A 79 1.28 5.54 13.31
C THR A 79 1.76 6.90 13.77
N SER A 80 1.20 7.95 13.18
CA SER A 80 1.49 9.33 13.57
C SER A 80 0.51 9.88 14.61
N LEU A 81 -0.66 9.24 14.78
CA LEU A 81 -1.69 9.68 15.71
C LEU A 81 -1.30 9.44 17.17
N ARG A 82 -1.61 10.44 17.99
CA ARG A 82 -1.55 10.39 19.45
C ARG A 82 -2.85 10.99 19.99
N PRO A 83 -3.95 10.21 20.02
CA PRO A 83 -5.28 10.71 20.38
C PRO A 83 -5.30 11.22 21.82
N GLN A 84 -6.01 12.32 22.06
CA GLN A 84 -6.25 12.92 23.35
C GLN A 84 -7.74 12.92 23.65
N GLY A 85 -8.15 12.26 24.75
CA GLY A 85 -9.55 12.20 25.17
C GLY A 85 -10.45 11.23 24.37
N TRP A 86 -9.88 10.43 23.48
CA TRP A 86 -10.57 9.38 22.74
C TRP A 86 -9.63 8.21 22.41
N THR A 87 -10.16 7.07 21.97
CA THR A 87 -9.40 5.86 21.64
C THR A 87 -9.60 5.51 20.17
N VAL A 88 -8.50 5.16 19.47
CA VAL A 88 -8.60 4.60 18.11
C VAL A 88 -9.28 3.22 18.21
N PRO A 89 -10.29 2.94 17.37
CA PRO A 89 -10.89 1.61 17.31
C PRO A 89 -9.86 0.53 16.97
N ASP A 90 -10.17 -0.72 17.36
CA ASP A 90 -9.29 -1.86 17.07
C ASP A 90 -8.99 -1.98 15.58
N LEU A 91 -7.71 -2.16 15.26
CA LEU A 91 -7.24 -2.34 13.89
C LEU A 91 -7.57 -3.73 13.32
N TRP A 92 -7.73 -4.72 14.21
CA TRP A 92 -7.87 -6.11 13.81
C TRP A 92 -9.22 -6.70 14.22
N ASP A 93 -9.82 -7.42 13.28
CA ASP A 93 -10.98 -8.26 13.55
C ASP A 93 -10.66 -9.35 14.59
N ALA A 94 -11.66 -9.79 15.34
CA ALA A 94 -11.51 -10.75 16.45
C ALA A 94 -10.80 -12.04 16.04
N ILE A 95 -11.01 -12.51 14.81
CA ILE A 95 -10.37 -13.73 14.30
C ILE A 95 -9.24 -13.46 13.28
N ALA A 96 -8.89 -12.19 13.04
CA ALA A 96 -7.69 -11.89 12.25
C ALA A 96 -6.44 -12.31 13.03
N GLY A 97 -5.50 -13.02 12.38
CA GLY A 97 -4.29 -13.42 13.07
C GLY A 97 -3.57 -14.63 12.46
N ASN A 98 -2.49 -15.01 13.12
CA ASN A 98 -1.72 -16.19 12.77
C ASN A 98 -2.26 -17.40 13.53
N TYR A 99 -2.39 -18.54 12.84
CA TYR A 99 -2.88 -19.80 13.37
C TYR A 99 -1.95 -20.94 13.02
N ARG A 100 -1.79 -21.87 13.95
CA ARG A 100 -1.05 -23.12 13.72
C ARG A 100 -1.91 -24.05 12.88
N THR A 101 -1.35 -24.56 11.78
CA THR A 101 -1.93 -25.61 10.95
C THR A 101 -1.27 -26.96 11.26
N ARG A 102 -1.70 -28.03 10.62
CA ARG A 102 -1.11 -29.37 10.77
C ARG A 102 0.37 -29.40 10.40
N ASP A 103 0.79 -28.59 9.44
CA ASP A 103 2.13 -28.62 8.80
C ASP A 103 2.89 -27.28 8.86
N GLY A 104 2.29 -26.22 9.41
CA GLY A 104 2.95 -24.92 9.44
C GLY A 104 2.13 -23.85 10.11
N TRP A 105 2.09 -22.67 9.50
CA TRP A 105 1.35 -21.51 9.94
C TRP A 105 0.60 -20.86 8.80
N ILE A 106 -0.58 -20.32 9.11
CA ILE A 106 -1.38 -19.54 8.20
C ILE A 106 -1.80 -18.23 8.87
N ARG A 107 -1.88 -17.13 8.10
CA ARG A 107 -2.52 -15.90 8.51
C ARG A 107 -3.87 -15.78 7.87
N LEU A 108 -4.88 -15.47 8.69
CA LEU A 108 -6.22 -15.07 8.24
C LEU A 108 -6.33 -13.55 8.32
N HIS A 109 -6.77 -12.91 7.23
CA HIS A 109 -7.05 -11.47 7.18
C HIS A 109 -8.54 -11.24 7.01
N THR A 110 -9.24 -11.02 8.12
CA THR A 110 -10.70 -11.05 8.23
C THR A 110 -11.33 -9.69 8.57
N ASN A 111 -10.55 -8.61 8.50
CA ASN A 111 -11.00 -7.26 8.85
C ASN A 111 -12.23 -6.80 8.05
N ALA A 112 -12.33 -7.17 6.76
CA ALA A 112 -13.54 -6.91 5.99
C ALA A 112 -14.60 -7.98 6.28
N PRO A 113 -15.89 -7.60 6.50
CA PRO A 113 -16.96 -8.55 6.84
C PRO A 113 -17.09 -9.71 5.85
N HIS A 114 -16.94 -9.46 4.56
CA HIS A 114 -17.02 -10.50 3.53
C HIS A 114 -15.81 -11.45 3.54
N HIS A 115 -14.61 -10.99 3.90
CA HIS A 115 -13.44 -11.86 4.08
C HIS A 115 -13.61 -12.76 5.29
N ARG A 116 -14.13 -12.21 6.40
CA ARG A 116 -14.47 -12.98 7.59
C ARG A 116 -15.51 -14.05 7.30
N ALA A 117 -16.60 -13.67 6.64
CA ALA A 117 -17.65 -14.62 6.27
C ALA A 117 -17.13 -15.75 5.39
N ALA A 118 -16.24 -15.47 4.42
CA ALA A 118 -15.61 -16.48 3.58
C ALA A 118 -14.75 -17.47 4.39
N ALA A 119 -13.91 -16.97 5.30
CA ALA A 119 -13.09 -17.81 6.16
C ALA A 119 -13.95 -18.71 7.07
N LEU A 120 -14.99 -18.17 7.70
CA LEU A 120 -15.88 -18.92 8.57
C LEU A 120 -16.68 -19.99 7.81
N ARG A 121 -17.12 -19.73 6.57
CA ARG A 121 -17.78 -20.74 5.73
C ARG A 121 -16.84 -21.91 5.42
N VAL A 122 -15.60 -21.64 5.04
CA VAL A 122 -14.61 -22.69 4.76
C VAL A 122 -14.31 -23.53 5.99
N LEU A 123 -14.17 -22.90 7.15
CA LEU A 123 -13.86 -23.58 8.41
C LEU A 123 -15.06 -24.28 9.06
N GLY A 124 -16.29 -23.88 8.69
CA GLY A 124 -17.53 -24.44 9.26
C GLY A 124 -17.73 -24.12 10.75
N VAL A 125 -17.26 -22.96 11.20
CA VAL A 125 -17.29 -22.54 12.61
C VAL A 125 -17.86 -21.13 12.76
N GLU A 126 -18.21 -20.78 13.99
CA GLU A 126 -18.67 -19.44 14.35
C GLU A 126 -17.50 -18.46 14.53
N ASN A 127 -17.82 -17.17 14.64
CA ASN A 127 -16.86 -16.08 14.81
C ASN A 127 -16.26 -16.07 16.23
N GLN A 128 -15.59 -17.15 16.59
CA GLN A 128 -14.93 -17.34 17.88
C GLN A 128 -13.49 -17.85 17.65
N ARG A 129 -12.53 -17.11 18.21
CA ARG A 129 -11.10 -17.35 17.95
C ARG A 129 -10.64 -18.77 18.26
N ASP A 130 -11.12 -19.36 19.34
CA ASP A 130 -10.74 -20.72 19.77
C ASP A 130 -11.33 -21.80 18.85
N GLN A 131 -12.55 -21.61 18.36
CA GLN A 131 -13.16 -22.50 17.37
C GLN A 131 -12.41 -22.43 16.04
N VAL A 132 -12.06 -21.21 15.58
CA VAL A 132 -11.24 -20.99 14.39
C VAL A 132 -9.88 -21.66 14.55
N ALA A 133 -9.20 -21.48 15.68
CA ALA A 133 -7.90 -22.10 15.94
C ALA A 133 -7.97 -23.65 15.91
N SER A 134 -9.01 -24.22 16.52
CA SER A 134 -9.22 -25.68 16.52
C SER A 134 -9.49 -26.22 15.12
N ALA A 135 -10.31 -25.53 14.33
CA ALA A 135 -10.60 -25.94 12.96
C ALA A 135 -9.36 -25.83 12.05
N VAL A 136 -8.62 -24.71 12.14
CA VAL A 136 -7.39 -24.48 11.36
C VAL A 136 -6.34 -25.55 11.63
N ALA A 137 -6.21 -26.03 12.87
CA ALA A 137 -5.22 -27.05 13.24
C ALA A 137 -5.39 -28.37 12.47
N GLY A 138 -6.59 -28.66 11.97
CA GLY A 138 -6.88 -29.83 11.14
C GLY A 138 -6.49 -29.70 9.66
N TRP A 139 -6.18 -28.50 9.19
CA TRP A 139 -5.85 -28.23 7.79
C TRP A 139 -4.36 -28.19 7.52
N ALA A 140 -3.96 -28.56 6.29
CA ALA A 140 -2.67 -28.14 5.76
C ALA A 140 -2.75 -26.64 5.35
N ALA A 141 -1.66 -25.89 5.58
CA ALA A 141 -1.65 -24.43 5.38
C ALA A 141 -2.00 -24.03 3.94
N GLY A 142 -1.37 -24.66 2.94
CA GLY A 142 -1.61 -24.38 1.54
C GLY A 142 -3.02 -24.77 1.06
N GLU A 143 -3.59 -25.87 1.57
CA GLU A 143 -4.96 -26.29 1.25
C GLU A 143 -5.98 -25.28 1.79
N LEU A 144 -5.81 -24.85 3.03
CA LEU A 144 -6.68 -23.85 3.66
C LEU A 144 -6.55 -22.49 2.96
N GLU A 145 -5.34 -22.05 2.62
CA GLU A 145 -5.10 -20.84 1.85
C GLU A 145 -5.91 -20.84 0.55
N LEU A 146 -5.79 -21.91 -0.22
CA LEU A 146 -6.52 -22.07 -1.49
C LEU A 146 -8.04 -22.08 -1.30
N ALA A 147 -8.54 -22.79 -0.30
CA ALA A 147 -9.98 -22.87 -0.01
C ALA A 147 -10.56 -21.50 0.34
N ILE A 148 -9.89 -20.75 1.24
CA ILE A 148 -10.34 -19.42 1.66
C ILE A 148 -10.29 -18.43 0.49
N VAL A 149 -9.22 -18.45 -0.32
CA VAL A 149 -9.07 -17.55 -1.47
C VAL A 149 -10.12 -17.83 -2.54
N ARG A 150 -10.41 -19.10 -2.82
CA ARG A 150 -11.49 -19.49 -3.77
C ARG A 150 -12.86 -19.05 -3.32
N GLU A 151 -13.11 -19.03 -2.00
CA GLU A 151 -14.36 -18.52 -1.42
C GLU A 151 -14.44 -16.99 -1.36
N GLY A 152 -13.41 -16.29 -1.85
CA GLY A 152 -13.32 -14.83 -1.88
C GLY A 152 -12.79 -14.20 -0.60
N GLY A 153 -12.25 -15.00 0.31
CA GLY A 153 -11.56 -14.55 1.52
C GLY A 153 -10.09 -14.21 1.28
N CYS A 154 -9.38 -13.92 2.37
CA CYS A 154 -7.96 -13.55 2.36
C CYS A 154 -7.19 -14.33 3.42
N ALA A 155 -6.26 -15.15 2.98
CA ALA A 155 -5.35 -15.94 3.82
C ALA A 155 -4.01 -16.10 3.12
N ALA A 156 -2.96 -16.36 3.90
CA ALA A 156 -1.64 -16.70 3.36
C ALA A 156 -0.92 -17.71 4.27
N GLU A 157 -0.45 -18.79 3.67
CA GLU A 157 0.50 -19.72 4.26
C GLU A 157 1.82 -19.01 4.54
N MET A 158 2.48 -19.33 5.67
CA MET A 158 3.84 -18.90 5.93
C MET A 158 4.82 -19.73 5.11
N ARG A 159 5.43 -19.10 4.11
CA ARG A 159 6.48 -19.69 3.28
C ARG A 159 7.86 -19.27 3.74
N SER A 160 8.88 -20.08 3.45
CA SER A 160 10.26 -19.62 3.52
C SER A 160 10.62 -18.78 2.29
N TRP A 161 11.71 -18.01 2.41
CA TRP A 161 12.25 -17.26 1.27
C TRP A 161 12.58 -18.16 0.07
N ASP A 162 13.14 -19.35 0.32
CA ASP A 162 13.48 -20.29 -0.76
C ASP A 162 12.23 -20.90 -1.41
N ALA A 163 11.19 -21.21 -0.62
CA ALA A 163 9.90 -21.64 -1.16
C ALA A 163 9.25 -20.56 -2.01
N TRP A 164 9.33 -19.28 -1.59
CA TRP A 164 8.81 -18.15 -2.37
C TRP A 164 9.56 -17.97 -3.68
N LYS A 165 10.87 -18.06 -3.69
CA LYS A 165 11.68 -17.97 -4.93
C LYS A 165 11.33 -19.03 -5.96
N GLN A 166 10.84 -20.19 -5.51
CA GLN A 166 10.40 -21.29 -6.38
C GLN A 166 8.90 -21.24 -6.71
N HIS A 167 8.14 -20.45 -5.98
CA HIS A 167 6.72 -20.29 -6.21
C HIS A 167 6.46 -19.55 -7.53
N PRO A 168 5.49 -19.98 -8.37
CA PRO A 168 5.21 -19.33 -9.66
C PRO A 168 5.01 -17.81 -9.57
N GLN A 169 4.35 -17.31 -8.51
CA GLN A 169 4.19 -15.88 -8.28
C GLN A 169 5.50 -15.20 -7.88
N GLY A 170 6.31 -15.83 -7.04
CA GLY A 170 7.63 -15.30 -6.68
C GLY A 170 8.56 -15.17 -7.88
N ILE A 171 8.52 -16.17 -8.79
CA ILE A 171 9.27 -16.14 -10.06
C ILE A 171 8.77 -14.99 -10.97
N ALA A 172 7.45 -14.78 -11.04
CA ALA A 172 6.86 -13.73 -11.86
C ALA A 172 7.29 -12.34 -11.35
N VAL A 173 7.08 -12.06 -10.08
CA VAL A 173 7.43 -10.76 -9.45
C VAL A 173 8.93 -10.47 -9.52
N ALA A 174 9.79 -11.50 -9.40
CA ALA A 174 11.24 -11.32 -9.50
C ALA A 174 11.73 -10.83 -10.88
N ARG A 175 10.88 -10.91 -11.91
CA ARG A 175 11.16 -10.45 -13.27
C ARG A 175 10.58 -9.06 -13.54
N GLU A 176 9.74 -8.54 -12.67
CA GLU A 176 9.14 -7.23 -12.80
C GLU A 176 10.13 -6.13 -12.37
N THR A 177 9.99 -4.98 -12.96
CA THR A 177 10.64 -3.76 -12.46
C THR A 177 9.93 -3.32 -11.17
N LEU A 178 10.66 -2.66 -10.27
CA LEU A 178 10.08 -2.16 -9.02
C LEU A 178 8.93 -1.17 -9.26
N VAL A 179 9.05 -0.35 -10.30
CA VAL A 179 8.02 0.57 -10.78
C VAL A 179 7.84 0.36 -12.27
N LEU A 180 6.62 0.02 -12.68
CA LEU A 180 6.21 0.02 -14.08
C LEU A 180 5.79 1.44 -14.46
N ARG A 181 6.37 1.97 -15.54
CA ARG A 181 6.07 3.31 -16.05
C ARG A 181 5.64 3.22 -17.50
N ASP A 182 4.45 3.72 -17.80
CA ASP A 182 3.97 3.96 -19.15
C ASP A 182 3.79 5.48 -19.33
N ILE A 183 4.77 6.12 -19.96
CA ILE A 183 4.78 7.56 -20.16
C ILE A 183 4.38 7.84 -21.59
N GLN A 184 3.23 8.49 -21.75
CA GLN A 184 2.77 8.98 -23.04
C GLN A 184 2.84 10.50 -23.04
N LEU A 185 3.54 11.04 -24.03
CA LEU A 185 3.56 12.48 -24.24
C LEU A 185 2.21 12.91 -24.81
N VAL A 186 1.47 13.66 -24.05
CA VAL A 186 0.20 14.26 -24.49
C VAL A 186 0.39 15.76 -24.71
N SER A 187 -0.11 16.24 -25.84
CA SER A 187 -0.22 17.69 -26.07
C SER A 187 -1.43 18.19 -25.27
N GLY A 188 -1.18 18.83 -24.15
CA GLY A 188 -2.22 19.42 -23.30
C GLY A 188 -1.69 20.65 -22.58
N PRO A 189 -2.56 21.40 -21.90
CA PRO A 189 -2.10 22.48 -21.05
C PRO A 189 -1.16 21.91 -19.98
N SER A 190 -0.02 22.56 -19.77
CA SER A 190 0.83 22.28 -18.61
C SER A 190 0.03 22.53 -17.33
N LEU A 191 0.36 21.81 -16.28
CA LEU A 191 -0.14 22.13 -14.93
C LEU A 191 0.27 23.57 -14.61
N ASP A 192 -0.68 24.48 -14.64
CA ASP A 192 -0.48 25.89 -14.28
C ASP A 192 -0.66 26.02 -12.75
N ILE A 193 0.35 25.53 -12.03
CA ILE A 193 0.37 25.58 -10.56
C ILE A 193 1.42 26.62 -10.15
N GLU A 194 0.96 27.67 -9.47
CA GLU A 194 1.85 28.61 -8.80
C GLU A 194 2.54 27.89 -7.62
N ILE A 195 3.88 27.81 -7.68
CA ILE A 195 4.65 27.07 -6.68
C ILE A 195 4.74 27.89 -5.39
N ASP A 196 4.02 27.45 -4.36
CA ASP A 196 4.15 27.91 -2.98
C ASP A 196 5.12 26.98 -2.22
N ARG A 197 6.20 27.55 -1.66
CA ARG A 197 7.21 26.77 -0.92
C ARG A 197 6.69 26.17 0.39
N GLU A 198 5.66 26.74 1.01
CA GLU A 198 5.03 26.21 2.22
C GLU A 198 4.00 25.10 1.89
N ARG A 199 3.41 25.19 0.70
CA ARG A 199 2.41 24.23 0.21
C ARG A 199 2.71 23.85 -1.25
N PRO A 200 3.81 23.13 -1.50
CA PRO A 200 4.34 22.93 -2.85
C PRO A 200 3.40 22.21 -3.82
N LEU A 201 2.40 21.49 -3.33
CA LEU A 201 1.40 20.80 -4.13
C LEU A 201 0.02 21.49 -4.09
N ALA A 202 -0.05 22.75 -3.65
CA ALA A 202 -1.32 23.51 -3.69
C ALA A 202 -1.86 23.62 -5.12
N GLY A 203 -3.17 23.38 -5.29
CA GLY A 203 -3.82 23.32 -6.61
C GLY A 203 -3.76 21.97 -7.32
N LEU A 204 -2.93 21.02 -6.88
CA LEU A 204 -2.91 19.65 -7.41
C LEU A 204 -4.15 18.88 -6.91
N ARG A 205 -5.00 18.43 -7.82
CA ARG A 205 -6.25 17.70 -7.53
C ARG A 205 -6.04 16.21 -7.64
N VAL A 206 -6.18 15.50 -6.51
CA VAL A 206 -5.92 14.07 -6.39
C VAL A 206 -7.22 13.33 -6.08
N LEU A 207 -7.58 12.36 -6.91
CA LEU A 207 -8.61 11.37 -6.58
C LEU A 207 -7.97 10.15 -5.93
N ASP A 208 -8.44 9.81 -4.74
CA ASP A 208 -7.97 8.68 -3.96
C ASP A 208 -9.05 7.59 -3.90
N LEU A 209 -8.87 6.51 -4.65
CA LEU A 209 -9.73 5.32 -4.63
C LEU A 209 -9.08 4.17 -3.84
N THR A 210 -8.17 4.49 -2.95
CA THR A 210 -7.42 3.49 -2.18
C THR A 210 -8.06 3.22 -0.82
N ARG A 211 -7.69 2.10 -0.21
CA ARG A 211 -8.22 1.65 1.08
C ARG A 211 -7.13 1.04 1.93
N VAL A 212 -7.43 0.86 3.19
CA VAL A 212 -6.56 0.31 4.22
C VAL A 212 -5.38 1.25 4.47
N LEU A 213 -4.19 1.02 3.91
CA LEU A 213 -3.01 1.74 4.35
C LEU A 213 -2.15 2.27 3.19
N ALA A 214 -1.66 1.42 2.28
CA ALA A 214 -0.63 1.77 1.31
C ALA A 214 -0.95 3.01 0.46
N GLY A 215 -2.03 2.96 -0.32
CA GLY A 215 -2.46 4.11 -1.11
C GLY A 215 -2.93 5.29 -0.26
N PRO A 216 -3.72 5.07 0.81
CA PRO A 216 -4.13 6.15 1.70
C PRO A 216 -2.97 6.90 2.36
N VAL A 217 -1.86 6.25 2.70
CA VAL A 217 -0.66 6.91 3.23
C VAL A 217 0.01 7.76 2.15
N ALA A 218 0.14 7.25 0.93
CA ALA A 218 0.70 8.00 -0.20
C ALA A 218 -0.12 9.28 -0.48
N THR A 219 -1.45 9.18 -0.56
CA THR A 219 -2.30 10.34 -0.81
C THR A 219 -2.40 11.29 0.38
N ARG A 220 -2.27 10.80 1.61
CA ARG A 220 -2.10 11.62 2.81
C ARG A 220 -0.79 12.42 2.78
N PHE A 221 0.30 11.81 2.29
CA PHE A 221 1.56 12.53 2.10
C PHE A 221 1.36 13.71 1.14
N LEU A 222 0.70 13.49 0.00
CA LEU A 222 0.38 14.57 -0.95
C LEU A 222 -0.47 15.68 -0.30
N ALA A 223 -1.49 15.31 0.47
CA ALA A 223 -2.32 16.27 1.21
C ALA A 223 -1.51 17.09 2.22
N GLY A 224 -0.54 16.46 2.90
CA GLY A 224 0.37 17.12 3.83
C GLY A 224 1.24 18.20 3.19
N PHE A 225 1.50 18.11 1.89
CA PHE A 225 2.20 19.11 1.09
C PHE A 225 1.27 20.05 0.29
N GLY A 226 -0.03 20.03 0.59
CA GLY A 226 -0.97 21.01 0.09
C GLY A 226 -1.88 20.54 -1.04
N ALA A 227 -1.74 19.32 -1.55
CA ALA A 227 -2.64 18.80 -2.58
C ALA A 227 -4.10 18.73 -2.11
N GLU A 228 -5.03 18.95 -3.02
CA GLU A 228 -6.47 18.79 -2.81
C GLU A 228 -6.86 17.32 -3.02
N VAL A 229 -6.91 16.54 -1.94
CA VAL A 229 -7.18 15.11 -2.02
C VAL A 229 -8.64 14.82 -1.71
N LEU A 230 -9.34 14.20 -2.66
CA LEU A 230 -10.69 13.66 -2.49
C LEU A 230 -10.63 12.13 -2.43
N ARG A 231 -10.81 11.57 -1.24
CA ARG A 231 -10.98 10.13 -1.03
C ARG A 231 -12.42 9.72 -1.34
N ILE A 232 -12.57 8.65 -2.14
CA ILE A 232 -13.87 8.12 -2.53
C ILE A 232 -13.96 6.65 -2.13
N ASP A 233 -14.84 6.35 -1.19
CA ASP A 233 -15.16 4.99 -0.75
C ASP A 233 -16.52 4.53 -1.29
N PRO A 234 -16.74 3.21 -1.50
CA PRO A 234 -18.10 2.70 -1.72
C PRO A 234 -18.96 2.89 -0.48
N PRO A 235 -20.31 2.98 -0.63
CA PRO A 235 -21.22 3.21 0.50
C PRO A 235 -21.14 2.16 1.61
N ASP A 236 -20.81 0.93 1.24
CA ASP A 236 -20.76 -0.25 2.11
C ASP A 236 -19.35 -0.55 2.67
N TRP A 237 -18.38 0.36 2.45
CA TRP A 237 -17.02 0.21 3.00
C TRP A 237 -16.84 1.00 4.29
N ASP A 238 -16.30 0.35 5.31
CA ASP A 238 -15.92 0.97 6.57
C ASP A 238 -14.63 0.35 7.13
N GLU A 239 -13.76 1.20 7.69
CA GLU A 239 -12.47 0.82 8.28
C GLU A 239 -12.08 1.75 9.44
N PRO A 240 -12.88 1.77 10.51
CA PRO A 240 -12.80 2.78 11.57
C PRO A 240 -11.44 2.81 12.28
N GLY A 241 -10.72 1.69 12.32
CA GLY A 241 -9.41 1.62 12.96
C GLY A 241 -8.29 2.38 12.23
N VAL A 242 -8.40 2.57 10.89
CA VAL A 242 -7.37 3.27 10.10
C VAL A 242 -7.80 4.66 9.64
N VAL A 243 -9.10 4.89 9.48
CA VAL A 243 -9.64 6.17 8.97
C VAL A 243 -9.08 7.40 9.68
N PRO A 244 -8.97 7.47 11.01
CA PRO A 244 -8.42 8.65 11.67
C PRO A 244 -6.99 8.98 11.27
N GLU A 245 -6.17 7.97 10.96
CA GLU A 245 -4.79 8.13 10.52
C GLU A 245 -4.72 8.56 9.05
N VAL A 246 -5.43 7.85 8.17
CA VAL A 246 -5.22 7.93 6.73
C VAL A 246 -6.03 9.02 6.02
N THR A 247 -6.97 9.67 6.72
CA THR A 247 -7.80 10.74 6.14
C THR A 247 -7.36 12.15 6.51
N LEU A 248 -6.28 12.29 7.28
CA LEU A 248 -5.76 13.61 7.65
C LEU A 248 -5.44 14.44 6.40
N GLY A 249 -6.00 15.65 6.36
CA GLY A 249 -5.81 16.60 5.25
C GLY A 249 -6.62 16.30 4.00
N LYS A 250 -7.47 15.26 4.00
CA LYS A 250 -8.31 14.88 2.84
C LYS A 250 -9.77 15.28 3.03
N GLN A 251 -10.44 15.50 1.92
CA GLN A 251 -11.90 15.43 1.84
C GLN A 251 -12.30 13.97 1.58
N CYS A 252 -13.44 13.54 2.16
CA CYS A 252 -13.93 12.16 2.02
C CYS A 252 -15.37 12.16 1.53
N ALA A 253 -15.66 11.29 0.56
CA ALA A 253 -16.99 11.11 0.00
C ALA A 253 -17.28 9.61 -0.20
N ARG A 254 -18.55 9.27 -0.36
CA ARG A 254 -18.98 7.92 -0.73
C ARG A 254 -19.66 7.95 -2.09
N LEU A 255 -19.29 7.00 -2.96
CA LEU A 255 -19.82 6.90 -4.32
C LEU A 255 -19.93 5.44 -4.74
N ASP A 256 -21.10 5.02 -5.20
CA ASP A 256 -21.31 3.68 -5.73
C ASP A 256 -21.08 3.66 -7.25
N LEU A 257 -19.90 3.24 -7.66
CA LEU A 257 -19.55 3.10 -9.10
C LEU A 257 -20.30 1.97 -9.81
N ARG A 258 -21.05 1.14 -9.10
CA ARG A 258 -21.95 0.13 -9.70
C ARG A 258 -23.23 0.78 -10.25
N GLN A 259 -23.58 1.97 -9.76
CA GLN A 259 -24.76 2.73 -10.18
C GLN A 259 -24.43 3.71 -11.30
N PRO A 260 -25.33 3.92 -12.27
CA PRO A 260 -25.12 4.87 -13.37
C PRO A 260 -24.79 6.28 -12.90
N ALA A 261 -25.55 6.83 -11.94
CA ALA A 261 -25.33 8.17 -11.39
C ALA A 261 -23.95 8.28 -10.69
N GLY A 262 -23.50 7.20 -10.02
CA GLY A 262 -22.17 7.14 -9.43
C GLY A 262 -21.06 7.19 -10.48
N ARG A 263 -21.21 6.46 -11.57
CA ARG A 263 -20.26 6.49 -12.70
C ARG A 263 -20.19 7.84 -13.38
N GLU A 264 -21.34 8.47 -13.63
CA GLU A 264 -21.42 9.81 -14.23
C GLU A 264 -20.70 10.84 -13.33
N ARG A 265 -20.97 10.80 -12.03
CA ARG A 265 -20.29 11.69 -11.07
C ARG A 265 -18.80 11.45 -11.03
N PHE A 266 -18.36 10.18 -11.02
CA PHE A 266 -16.94 9.83 -11.03
C PHE A 266 -16.25 10.30 -12.32
N GLN A 267 -16.89 10.15 -13.47
CA GLN A 267 -16.38 10.64 -14.75
C GLN A 267 -16.15 12.15 -14.73
N ALA A 268 -17.09 12.91 -14.17
CA ALA A 268 -16.95 14.36 -14.03
C ALA A 268 -15.78 14.75 -13.09
N LEU A 269 -15.60 14.02 -11.98
CA LEU A 269 -14.48 14.22 -11.08
C LEU A 269 -13.15 13.88 -11.76
N LEU A 270 -13.10 12.77 -12.48
CA LEU A 270 -11.90 12.31 -13.19
C LEU A 270 -11.46 13.31 -14.27
N ALA A 271 -12.40 13.90 -15.00
CA ALA A 271 -12.11 14.91 -16.04
C ALA A 271 -11.44 16.18 -15.47
N SER A 272 -11.57 16.42 -14.18
CA SER A 272 -10.97 17.56 -13.50
C SER A 272 -9.79 17.21 -12.60
N ALA A 273 -9.41 15.93 -12.52
CA ALA A 273 -8.32 15.48 -11.67
C ALA A 273 -6.97 15.55 -12.39
N ASP A 274 -5.92 15.84 -11.65
CA ASP A 274 -4.54 15.82 -12.13
C ASP A 274 -3.87 14.48 -11.81
N VAL A 275 -4.28 13.83 -10.71
CA VAL A 275 -3.76 12.55 -10.25
C VAL A 275 -4.92 11.64 -9.84
N LEU A 276 -4.86 10.37 -10.23
CA LEU A 276 -5.69 9.29 -9.72
C LEU A 276 -4.78 8.27 -9.04
N VAL A 277 -5.09 7.90 -7.79
CA VAL A 277 -4.43 6.81 -7.09
C VAL A 277 -5.45 5.73 -6.76
N HIS A 278 -5.19 4.49 -7.16
CA HIS A 278 -6.09 3.39 -6.88
C HIS A 278 -5.37 2.09 -6.53
N GLY A 279 -5.96 1.33 -5.62
CA GLY A 279 -5.51 -0.02 -5.22
C GLY A 279 -6.50 -1.12 -5.62
N TYR A 280 -7.26 -0.90 -6.68
CA TYR A 280 -8.16 -1.91 -7.21
C TYR A 280 -7.36 -3.05 -7.87
N ARG A 281 -7.90 -4.27 -7.81
CA ARG A 281 -7.37 -5.39 -8.61
C ARG A 281 -7.32 -4.98 -10.08
N ALA A 282 -6.39 -5.57 -10.83
CA ALA A 282 -6.04 -5.16 -12.19
C ALA A 282 -7.25 -4.93 -13.12
N ASP A 283 -8.29 -5.76 -12.99
CA ASP A 283 -9.51 -5.73 -13.84
C ASP A 283 -10.72 -4.99 -13.24
N ALA A 284 -10.63 -4.57 -11.96
CA ALA A 284 -11.83 -4.12 -11.25
C ALA A 284 -12.37 -2.77 -11.74
N LEU A 285 -11.51 -1.81 -12.04
CA LEU A 285 -11.93 -0.53 -12.65
C LEU A 285 -12.41 -0.72 -14.10
N GLU A 286 -11.79 -1.62 -14.84
CA GLU A 286 -12.22 -1.95 -16.19
C GLU A 286 -13.64 -2.52 -16.21
N ARG A 287 -13.95 -3.46 -15.30
CA ARG A 287 -15.31 -3.99 -15.12
C ARG A 287 -16.35 -2.95 -14.72
N LEU A 288 -15.92 -1.86 -14.10
CA LEU A 288 -16.78 -0.71 -13.78
C LEU A 288 -16.90 0.29 -14.92
N GLY A 289 -16.25 0.03 -16.08
CA GLY A 289 -16.26 0.90 -17.25
C GLY A 289 -15.17 1.99 -17.23
N PHE A 290 -14.19 1.89 -16.33
CA PHE A 290 -13.08 2.82 -16.20
C PHE A 290 -11.72 2.13 -16.42
N GLY A 291 -11.59 1.38 -17.52
CA GLY A 291 -10.31 0.84 -17.97
C GLY A 291 -9.30 1.95 -18.28
N ALA A 292 -8.01 1.61 -18.36
CA ALA A 292 -6.94 2.58 -18.55
C ALA A 292 -7.16 3.51 -19.76
N ASP A 293 -7.61 2.96 -20.91
CA ASP A 293 -7.87 3.75 -22.11
C ASP A 293 -9.04 4.71 -21.95
N VAL A 294 -10.08 4.30 -21.21
CA VAL A 294 -11.22 5.16 -20.89
C VAL A 294 -10.77 6.33 -20.00
N ARG A 295 -9.99 6.05 -18.94
CA ARG A 295 -9.46 7.09 -18.05
C ARG A 295 -8.58 8.08 -18.80
N ARG A 296 -7.73 7.56 -19.70
CA ARG A 296 -6.87 8.38 -20.57
C ARG A 296 -7.66 9.25 -21.55
N THR A 297 -8.78 8.73 -22.05
CA THR A 297 -9.68 9.51 -22.93
C THR A 297 -10.39 10.62 -22.17
N ILE A 298 -10.83 10.36 -20.93
CA ILE A 298 -11.52 11.35 -20.09
C ILE A 298 -10.56 12.44 -19.62
N ALA A 299 -9.36 12.07 -19.22
CA ALA A 299 -8.34 12.98 -18.67
C ALA A 299 -6.95 12.66 -19.29
N PRO A 300 -6.63 13.20 -20.48
CA PRO A 300 -5.39 12.85 -21.19
C PRO A 300 -4.10 13.19 -20.43
N GLY A 301 -4.13 14.22 -19.57
CA GLY A 301 -2.98 14.63 -18.75
C GLY A 301 -2.90 13.95 -17.36
N LEU A 302 -3.78 13.00 -17.08
CA LEU A 302 -3.88 12.35 -15.78
C LEU A 302 -2.61 11.55 -15.44
N VAL A 303 -2.07 11.78 -14.26
CA VAL A 303 -1.09 10.86 -13.64
C VAL A 303 -1.86 9.73 -12.95
N ASP A 304 -1.90 8.57 -13.59
CA ASP A 304 -2.66 7.41 -13.16
C ASP A 304 -1.74 6.42 -12.40
N VAL A 305 -1.91 6.34 -11.08
CA VAL A 305 -1.08 5.53 -10.20
C VAL A 305 -1.88 4.34 -9.67
N SER A 306 -1.37 3.15 -9.90
CA SER A 306 -1.98 1.93 -9.38
C SER A 306 -0.99 1.12 -8.55
N LEU A 307 -1.51 0.44 -7.54
CA LEU A 307 -0.75 -0.46 -6.67
C LEU A 307 -1.49 -1.77 -6.45
N ASN A 308 -0.74 -2.85 -6.30
CA ASN A 308 -1.27 -4.15 -5.92
C ASN A 308 -0.31 -4.89 -4.97
N ALA A 309 -0.75 -6.02 -4.42
CA ALA A 309 0.00 -6.72 -3.39
C ALA A 309 0.98 -7.77 -3.94
N TYR A 310 0.71 -8.31 -5.13
CA TYR A 310 1.45 -9.48 -5.63
C TYR A 310 2.09 -9.28 -7.01
N GLY A 311 2.15 -8.05 -7.52
CA GLY A 311 2.72 -7.74 -8.84
C GLY A 311 1.68 -7.80 -9.97
N TRP A 312 2.11 -7.49 -11.18
CA TRP A 312 1.26 -7.29 -12.35
C TRP A 312 1.18 -8.51 -13.27
N SER A 313 2.03 -9.51 -13.01
CA SER A 313 2.12 -10.74 -13.78
C SER A 313 2.05 -11.98 -12.88
N GLY A 314 1.93 -13.15 -13.50
CA GLY A 314 1.87 -14.42 -12.78
C GLY A 314 0.47 -14.77 -12.25
N PRO A 315 0.34 -15.95 -11.62
CA PRO A 315 -0.98 -16.50 -11.26
C PRO A 315 -1.72 -15.74 -10.14
N TRP A 316 -1.05 -14.85 -9.43
CA TRP A 316 -1.63 -14.09 -8.32
C TRP A 316 -1.80 -12.59 -8.61
N CYS A 317 -1.60 -12.13 -9.85
CA CYS A 317 -1.71 -10.70 -10.20
C CYS A 317 -3.08 -10.09 -9.86
N GLU A 318 -4.14 -10.88 -9.87
CA GLU A 318 -5.50 -10.47 -9.47
C GLU A 318 -5.86 -10.83 -8.03
N ARG A 319 -4.92 -11.46 -7.28
CA ARG A 319 -5.19 -11.89 -5.91
C ARG A 319 -5.21 -10.69 -4.97
N ARG A 320 -6.18 -10.69 -4.04
CA ARG A 320 -6.18 -9.75 -2.92
C ARG A 320 -5.01 -10.03 -2.00
N GLY A 321 -4.36 -8.97 -1.55
CA GLY A 321 -3.30 -9.06 -0.55
C GLY A 321 -3.30 -7.84 0.36
N PHE A 322 -2.58 -8.00 1.45
CA PHE A 322 -2.36 -6.98 2.48
C PHE A 322 -0.93 -7.17 2.99
N ASP A 323 -0.32 -6.15 3.55
CA ASP A 323 1.02 -6.22 4.14
C ASP A 323 1.26 -7.53 4.90
N SER A 324 0.38 -7.85 5.84
CA SER A 324 0.51 -9.05 6.68
C SER A 324 0.43 -10.38 5.93
N LEU A 325 -0.27 -10.44 4.79
CA LEU A 325 -0.34 -11.63 3.94
C LEU A 325 0.89 -11.74 3.03
N VAL A 326 1.34 -10.61 2.50
CA VAL A 326 2.57 -10.58 1.68
C VAL A 326 3.78 -10.99 2.51
N GLN A 327 3.88 -10.56 3.76
CA GLN A 327 4.95 -10.99 4.67
C GLN A 327 4.96 -12.51 4.92
N MET A 328 3.80 -13.14 5.01
CA MET A 328 3.69 -14.60 5.13
C MET A 328 4.09 -15.29 3.81
N SER A 329 3.55 -14.85 2.70
CA SER A 329 3.76 -15.45 1.38
C SER A 329 5.21 -15.36 0.91
N SER A 330 5.89 -14.23 1.17
CA SER A 330 7.21 -13.90 0.63
C SER A 330 8.40 -14.34 1.49
N GLY A 331 8.14 -15.01 2.63
CA GLY A 331 9.19 -15.47 3.54
C GLY A 331 9.64 -14.46 4.59
N ILE A 332 9.07 -13.26 4.61
CA ILE A 332 9.46 -12.20 5.57
C ILE A 332 9.13 -12.63 7.01
N ALA A 333 7.91 -13.11 7.25
CA ALA A 333 7.50 -13.54 8.59
C ALA A 333 8.27 -14.76 9.09
N GLU A 334 8.68 -15.65 8.19
CA GLU A 334 9.52 -16.80 8.49
C GLU A 334 10.95 -16.37 8.83
N ALA A 335 11.55 -15.49 8.05
CA ALA A 335 12.87 -14.95 8.34
C ALA A 335 12.91 -14.20 9.67
N GLY A 336 11.86 -13.42 9.99
CA GLY A 336 11.69 -12.77 11.29
C GLY A 336 11.62 -13.79 12.44
N ARG A 337 10.88 -14.89 12.26
CA ARG A 337 10.78 -16.01 13.22
C ARG A 337 12.16 -16.62 13.51
N VAL A 338 12.93 -16.91 12.46
CA VAL A 338 14.28 -17.47 12.58
C VAL A 338 15.22 -16.50 13.30
N TRP A 339 15.20 -15.23 12.88
CA TRP A 339 16.03 -14.19 13.48
C TRP A 339 15.78 -14.01 14.97
N ARG A 340 14.50 -14.12 15.41
CA ARG A 340 14.12 -13.97 16.81
C ARG A 340 14.22 -15.25 17.62
N GLY A 341 14.40 -16.39 16.97
CA GLY A 341 14.40 -17.71 17.63
C GLY A 341 13.01 -18.11 18.17
N GLU A 342 11.94 -17.62 17.55
CA GLU A 342 10.57 -17.90 17.96
C GLU A 342 9.95 -19.06 17.15
N GLU A 343 8.91 -19.70 17.69
CA GLU A 343 8.14 -20.72 16.99
C GLU A 343 7.09 -20.11 16.04
N LYS A 344 6.51 -18.97 16.43
CA LYS A 344 5.44 -18.29 15.72
C LYS A 344 5.99 -17.37 14.63
N PRO A 345 5.20 -17.11 13.56
CA PRO A 345 5.54 -16.06 12.57
C PRO A 345 5.85 -14.73 13.25
N VAL A 346 6.95 -14.10 12.86
CA VAL A 346 7.35 -12.78 13.36
C VAL A 346 7.33 -11.79 12.20
N PRO A 347 6.30 -10.96 12.10
CA PRO A 347 6.21 -9.94 11.06
C PRO A 347 7.24 -8.83 11.30
N LEU A 348 7.38 -7.95 10.32
CA LEU A 348 8.10 -6.68 10.46
C LEU A 348 7.52 -5.87 11.62
N PRO A 349 8.31 -5.04 12.30
CA PRO A 349 7.87 -4.27 13.47
C PRO A 349 6.85 -3.18 13.14
N VAL A 350 6.67 -2.88 11.85
CA VAL A 350 5.74 -1.88 11.31
C VAL A 350 5.16 -2.39 9.99
N GLN A 351 4.12 -1.71 9.45
CA GLN A 351 3.51 -2.04 8.17
C GLN A 351 4.40 -1.56 7.00
N ALA A 352 5.62 -2.09 6.91
CA ALA A 352 6.68 -1.56 6.05
C ALA A 352 6.41 -1.75 4.54
N LEU A 353 5.55 -2.69 4.16
CA LEU A 353 5.21 -2.92 2.75
C LEU A 353 4.09 -1.99 2.26
N ASP A 354 3.41 -1.31 3.20
CA ASP A 354 2.31 -0.39 2.92
C ASP A 354 2.74 1.09 2.98
N HIS A 355 4.03 1.41 3.24
CA HIS A 355 4.51 2.78 3.39
C HIS A 355 5.59 3.14 2.34
#